data_1a93293fe36136b2711c1ee8c2b55782
#
_entry.id   1a93293fe36136b2711c1ee8c2b55782
#
_cell.length_a   1.000
_cell.length_b   1.000
_cell.length_c   1.000
_cell.angle_alpha   90.00
_cell.angle_beta   90.00
_cell.angle_gamma   90.00
#
_symmetry.space_group_name_H-M   'P 1'
#
loop_
_entity.id
_entity.type
_entity.pdbx_description
1 polymer ?
#
loop_
_entity_poly.entity_id
_entity_poly.type
_entity_poly.pdbx_seq_one_letter_code
_entity_poly.pdbx_strand_id
1 'polypeptide(L)'
;MQKNESPKLDYKNYLKMAQTGHYPLFFSQWLLESFDQTQNLNFNKANHKVKHVFNQLSRHNTLEKKKTALLGMDKLSREEFIRSFFKVVEYEILKDNKNLH
;
A
#
# COMPACT_ATOMS: atom_id res chain seq x y z
N MET A 1 5.73 -19.59 -18.75
CA MET A 1 5.47 -19.33 -18.21
C MET A 1 5.45 -18.78 -17.40
N GLN A 2 5.60 -18.50 -17.32
CA GLN A 2 5.49 -18.04 -16.57
C GLN A 2 5.24 -17.44 -15.93
N LYS A 3 5.14 -17.32 -15.90
CA LYS A 3 4.86 -16.77 -15.24
C LYS A 3 4.65 -16.29 -14.38
N ASN A 4 4.53 -16.22 -14.40
CA ASN A 4 4.17 -15.90 -13.53
C ASN A 4 4.36 -15.37 -12.72
N GLU A 5 4.40 -15.43 -12.46
CA GLU A 5 4.83 -14.94 -11.42
C GLU A 5 4.63 -13.59 -10.95
N SER A 6 4.44 -12.68 -11.62
CA SER A 6 4.21 -11.31 -11.29
C SER A 6 3.05 -11.06 -10.35
N PRO A 7 2.00 -11.83 -10.37
CA PRO A 7 0.94 -11.60 -9.40
C PRO A 7 1.39 -11.71 -7.97
N LYS A 8 2.53 -12.29 -7.76
CA LYS A 8 3.04 -12.44 -6.42
C LYS A 8 3.71 -11.19 -5.91
N LEU A 9 3.95 -10.23 -6.78
CA LEU A 9 4.45 -8.94 -6.40
C LEU A 9 3.29 -8.08 -5.99
N ASP A 10 2.67 -8.43 -4.93
CA ASP A 10 1.50 -7.73 -4.53
C ASP A 10 1.71 -7.20 -3.14
N TYR A 11 0.71 -7.29 -2.39
CA TYR A 11 0.57 -6.72 -1.08
C TYR A 11 1.82 -6.83 -0.21
N LYS A 12 2.34 -8.03 0.00
CA LYS A 12 3.46 -8.22 0.93
C LYS A 12 4.75 -7.60 0.43
N ASN A 13 4.98 -7.68 -0.87
CA ASN A 13 6.18 -7.10 -1.42
C ASN A 13 6.15 -5.58 -1.37
N TYR A 14 5.00 -4.97 -1.63
CA TYR A 14 4.89 -3.53 -1.53
C TYR A 14 5.03 -3.08 -0.08
N LEU A 15 4.53 -3.87 0.88
CA LEU A 15 4.73 -3.54 2.29
C LEU A 15 6.20 -3.59 2.67
N LYS A 16 6.93 -4.59 2.20
CA LYS A 16 8.35 -4.69 2.49
C LYS A 16 9.12 -3.51 1.93
N MET A 17 8.83 -3.14 0.69
CA MET A 17 9.49 -2.00 0.09
C MET A 17 9.18 -0.71 0.85
N ALA A 18 7.95 -0.56 1.28
CA ALA A 18 7.54 0.63 2.01
C ALA A 18 8.24 0.76 3.34
N GLN A 19 8.56 -0.36 3.99
CA GLN A 19 9.26 -0.33 5.26
C GLN A 19 10.66 0.27 5.14
N THR A 20 11.21 0.26 3.94
CA THR A 20 12.51 0.89 3.68
C THR A 20 12.36 2.24 2.98
N GLY A 21 11.14 2.75 2.92
CA GLY A 21 10.90 4.07 2.34
C GLY A 21 10.62 4.07 0.86
N HIS A 22 10.39 2.92 0.26
CA HIS A 22 10.16 2.83 -1.16
C HIS A 22 8.69 2.50 -1.46
N TYR A 23 8.03 3.41 -2.19
CA TYR A 23 6.60 3.32 -2.48
C TYR A 23 6.36 3.37 -3.99
N PRO A 24 6.62 2.29 -4.71
CA PRO A 24 6.54 2.33 -6.18
C PRO A 24 5.14 2.57 -6.74
N LEU A 25 4.09 2.28 -5.96
CA LEU A 25 2.72 2.48 -6.43
C LEU A 25 2.25 3.93 -6.35
N PHE A 26 2.93 4.75 -5.56
CA PHE A 26 2.44 6.09 -5.26
C PHE A 26 3.33 7.16 -5.88
N PHE A 27 2.70 8.22 -6.38
CA PHE A 27 3.45 9.40 -6.78
C PHE A 27 3.90 10.17 -5.54
N SER A 28 5.06 10.80 -5.64
CA SER A 28 5.63 11.52 -4.50
C SER A 28 4.67 12.54 -3.91
N GLN A 29 3.91 13.20 -4.76
CA GLN A 29 2.96 14.20 -4.29
C GLN A 29 1.90 13.57 -3.38
N TRP A 30 1.45 12.38 -3.72
CA TRP A 30 0.46 11.69 -2.88
C TRP A 30 1.02 11.40 -1.50
N LEU A 31 2.29 10.99 -1.46
CA LEU A 31 2.92 10.67 -0.18
C LEU A 31 3.00 11.88 0.72
N LEU A 32 3.39 13.01 0.14
CA LEU A 32 3.50 14.24 0.93
C LEU A 32 2.14 14.68 1.47
N GLU A 33 1.09 14.53 0.66
CA GLU A 33 -0.24 14.97 1.06
C GLU A 33 -0.85 14.12 2.16
N SER A 34 -0.43 12.86 2.25
CA SER A 34 -1.08 11.92 3.15
C SER A 34 -0.26 11.56 4.38
N PHE A 35 0.98 12.00 4.43
CA PHE A 35 1.94 11.47 5.39
C PHE A 35 1.54 11.64 6.85
N ASP A 36 0.92 12.76 7.19
CA ASP A 36 0.63 13.09 8.58
C ASP A 36 -0.74 12.64 9.05
N GLN A 37 -1.46 11.84 8.29
CA GLN A 37 -2.87 11.61 8.57
C GLN A 37 -3.23 10.19 8.95
N THR A 38 -2.27 9.48 9.55
CA THR A 38 -2.50 8.09 9.91
C THR A 38 -2.84 7.87 11.37
N GLN A 39 -2.70 8.89 12.19
CA GLN A 39 -2.72 8.74 13.65
C GLN A 39 -3.99 8.11 14.20
N ASN A 40 -5.12 8.49 13.65
CA ASN A 40 -6.40 8.08 14.20
C ASN A 40 -7.02 6.89 13.48
N LEU A 41 -6.25 6.25 12.60
CA LEU A 41 -6.78 5.13 11.86
C LEU A 41 -6.71 3.85 12.69
N ASN A 42 -7.80 3.09 12.63
CA ASN A 42 -7.83 1.77 13.23
C ASN A 42 -7.09 0.78 12.33
N PHE A 43 -6.15 0.03 12.91
CA PHE A 43 -5.35 -0.89 12.11
C PHE A 43 -6.21 -1.92 11.37
N ASN A 44 -7.20 -2.50 12.03
CA ASN A 44 -7.99 -3.56 11.40
C ASN A 44 -8.75 -3.03 10.19
N LYS A 45 -9.31 -1.83 10.30
CA LYS A 45 -9.99 -1.21 9.18
C LYS A 45 -9.03 -0.86 8.06
N ALA A 46 -7.87 -0.31 8.43
CA ALA A 46 -6.86 0.03 7.45
C ALA A 46 -6.38 -1.20 6.70
N ASN A 47 -6.11 -2.27 7.43
CA ASN A 47 -5.63 -3.50 6.84
C ASN A 47 -6.67 -4.10 5.89
N HIS A 48 -7.93 -4.06 6.28
CA HIS A 48 -9.01 -4.54 5.42
C HIS A 48 -9.10 -3.72 4.13
N LYS A 49 -9.03 -2.41 4.28
CA LYS A 49 -9.08 -1.51 3.12
C LYS A 49 -7.93 -1.78 2.17
N VAL A 50 -6.73 -1.91 2.72
CA VAL A 50 -5.53 -2.15 1.90
C VAL A 50 -5.67 -3.46 1.14
N LYS A 51 -6.09 -4.51 1.80
CA LYS A 51 -6.25 -5.80 1.14
C LYS A 51 -7.32 -5.74 0.05
N HIS A 52 -8.40 -5.03 0.31
CA HIS A 52 -9.47 -4.89 -0.66
C HIS A 52 -8.96 -4.19 -1.93
N VAL A 53 -8.25 -3.08 -1.77
CA VAL A 53 -7.74 -2.33 -2.91
C VAL A 53 -6.69 -3.16 -3.66
N PHE A 54 -5.78 -3.82 -2.92
CA PHE A 54 -4.77 -4.64 -3.58
C PHE A 54 -5.41 -5.80 -4.35
N ASN A 55 -6.50 -6.35 -3.83
CA ASN A 55 -7.20 -7.38 -4.56
C ASN A 55 -7.71 -6.86 -5.91
N GLN A 56 -8.19 -5.62 -5.93
CA GLN A 56 -8.61 -4.99 -7.17
C GLN A 56 -7.42 -4.70 -8.09
N LEU A 57 -6.33 -4.20 -7.51
CA LEU A 57 -5.14 -3.88 -8.29
C LEU A 57 -4.49 -5.11 -8.89
N SER A 58 -4.68 -6.27 -8.27
CA SER A 58 -4.06 -7.50 -8.77
C SER A 58 -4.56 -7.89 -10.16
N ARG A 59 -5.65 -7.29 -10.61
CA ARG A 59 -6.15 -7.52 -11.96
C ARG A 59 -5.26 -6.89 -13.02
N HIS A 60 -4.41 -5.95 -12.61
CA HIS A 60 -3.49 -5.27 -13.50
C HIS A 60 -2.11 -5.87 -13.31
N ASN A 61 -1.53 -6.38 -14.38
CA ASN A 61 -0.31 -7.16 -14.26
C ASN A 61 0.99 -6.37 -14.38
N THR A 62 0.91 -5.05 -14.50
CA THR A 62 2.12 -4.22 -14.51
C THR A 62 1.97 -3.13 -13.48
N LEU A 63 3.13 -2.62 -13.04
CA LEU A 63 3.15 -1.51 -12.10
C LEU A 63 2.45 -0.29 -12.68
N GLU A 64 2.71 0.01 -13.94
CA GLU A 64 2.12 1.17 -14.57
C GLU A 64 0.60 1.08 -14.64
N LYS A 65 0.08 -0.10 -14.95
CA LYS A 65 -1.37 -0.29 -14.98
C LYS A 65 -1.97 -0.14 -13.59
N LYS A 66 -1.29 -0.62 -12.57
CA LYS A 66 -1.76 -0.45 -11.19
C LYS A 66 -1.79 1.03 -10.81
N LYS A 67 -0.76 1.79 -11.18
CA LYS A 67 -0.73 3.21 -10.89
C LYS A 67 -1.83 3.96 -11.65
N THR A 68 -2.08 3.55 -12.89
CA THR A 68 -3.16 4.15 -13.67
C THR A 68 -4.51 3.89 -13.02
N ALA A 69 -4.70 2.67 -12.50
CA ALA A 69 -5.94 2.35 -11.80
C ALA A 69 -6.12 3.24 -10.57
N LEU A 70 -5.04 3.47 -9.84
CA LEU A 70 -5.10 4.36 -8.68
C LEU A 70 -5.41 5.79 -9.07
N LEU A 71 -4.84 6.25 -10.18
CA LEU A 71 -5.17 7.59 -10.69
C LEU A 71 -6.64 7.73 -11.03
N GLY A 72 -7.25 6.65 -11.52
CA GLY A 72 -8.66 6.66 -11.88
C GLY A 72 -9.62 6.57 -10.71
N MET A 73 -9.11 6.32 -9.52
CA MET A 73 -9.95 6.26 -8.34
C MET A 73 -10.42 7.64 -7.92
N ASP A 74 -11.58 7.68 -7.28
CA ASP A 74 -12.02 8.86 -6.59
C ASP A 74 -10.94 9.36 -5.65
N LYS A 75 -10.73 10.67 -5.61
CA LYS A 75 -9.65 11.25 -4.83
C LYS A 75 -9.73 10.89 -3.36
N LEU A 76 -10.92 10.97 -2.78
CA LEU A 76 -11.07 10.65 -1.35
C LEU A 76 -10.77 9.17 -1.08
N SER A 77 -11.24 8.31 -1.97
CA SER A 77 -10.98 6.87 -1.81
C SER A 77 -9.50 6.57 -1.94
N ARG A 78 -8.83 7.23 -2.87
CA ARG A 78 -7.41 7.04 -3.05
C ARG A 78 -6.63 7.51 -1.83
N GLU A 79 -6.98 8.69 -1.30
CA GLU A 79 -6.32 9.20 -0.12
C GLU A 79 -6.53 8.28 1.09
N GLU A 80 -7.73 7.76 1.22
CA GLU A 80 -8.02 6.84 2.29
C GLU A 80 -7.18 5.56 2.17
N PHE A 81 -7.03 5.07 0.95
CA PHE A 81 -6.21 3.90 0.71
C PHE A 81 -4.74 4.17 1.08
N ILE A 82 -4.22 5.32 0.67
CA ILE A 82 -2.82 5.66 0.95
C ILE A 82 -2.58 5.77 2.45
N ARG A 83 -3.47 6.45 3.15
CA ARG A 83 -3.35 6.57 4.60
C ARG A 83 -3.46 5.21 5.28
N SER A 84 -4.36 4.37 4.79
CA SER A 84 -4.50 3.03 5.32
C SER A 84 -3.23 2.21 5.10
N PHE A 85 -2.63 2.36 3.93
CA PHE A 85 -1.39 1.66 3.62
C PHE A 85 -0.26 2.09 4.57
N PHE A 86 -0.15 3.40 4.82
CA PHE A 86 0.83 3.89 5.79
C PHE A 86 0.59 3.29 7.18
N LYS A 87 -0.65 3.17 7.58
CA LYS A 87 -0.96 2.61 8.89
C LYS A 87 -0.50 1.16 8.97
N VAL A 88 -0.72 0.40 7.93
CA VAL A 88 -0.29 -1.00 7.90
C VAL A 88 1.24 -1.09 7.92
N VAL A 89 1.90 -0.20 7.16
CA VAL A 89 3.37 -0.18 7.16
C VAL A 89 3.91 0.13 8.55
N GLU A 90 3.32 1.12 9.21
CA GLU A 90 3.72 1.49 10.57
C GLU A 90 3.60 0.29 11.51
N TYR A 91 2.49 -0.42 11.40
CA TYR A 91 2.27 -1.59 12.24
C TYR A 91 3.36 -2.64 12.00
N GLU A 92 3.71 -2.89 10.75
CA GLU A 92 4.72 -3.89 10.43
C GLU A 92 6.09 -3.48 10.93
N ILE A 93 6.44 -2.21 10.83
CA ILE A 93 7.71 -1.72 11.34
C ILE A 93 7.80 -1.92 12.85
N LEU A 94 6.75 -1.55 13.55
CA LEU A 94 6.73 -1.68 15.01
C LEU A 94 6.78 -3.14 15.45
N LYS A 95 6.11 -3.99 14.72
CA LYS A 95 6.12 -5.41 15.00
C LYS A 95 7.52 -6.01 14.82
N ASP A 96 8.18 -5.63 13.74
CA ASP A 96 9.53 -6.12 13.48
C ASP A 96 10.51 -5.63 14.53
N ASN A 97 10.37 -4.38 14.98
CA ASN A 97 11.22 -3.84 16.01
C ASN A 97 11.08 -4.62 17.31
N LYS A 98 9.87 -5.02 17.65
CA LYS A 98 9.64 -5.84 18.82
C LYS A 98 10.31 -7.18 18.69
N ASN A 99 10.29 -7.74 17.50
CA ASN A 99 10.87 -9.06 17.27
C ASN A 99 12.38 -9.05 17.31
N LEU A 100 13.00 -7.89 17.22
CA LEU A 100 14.44 -7.79 17.29
C LEU A 100 14.98 -7.92 18.71
N HIS A 101 14.12 -7.87 19.66
CA HIS A 101 14.53 -8.06 21.04
C HIS A 101 14.41 -9.53 21.42
#